data_59180c4ee03151f3ec77b06f424ea662
#
_entry.id   59180c4ee03151f3ec77b06f424ea662
#
_cell.length_a   1.000
_cell.length_b   1.000
_cell.length_c   1.000
_cell.angle_alpha   90.00
_cell.angle_beta   90.00
_cell.angle_gamma   90.00
#
_symmetry.space_group_name_H-M   'P 1'
#
loop_
_entity.id
_entity.type
_entity.pdbx_description
1 polymer ?
#
loop_
_entity_poly.entity_id
_entity_poly.type
_entity_poly.pdbx_seq_one_letter_code
_entity_poly.pdbx_strand_id
1 'polypeptide(L)'
;MKYLILIHSNPQPWGHPTFDFTEEGRATPVAERERMNKEFEEMLTELSEAGELISGQALGPAADAKIYRLKGGRRIATDGPYAEAKEHLAGFFLLDVASQERAEAIAERFTSPGDTIELRPLM
;
A
#
# COMPACT_ATOMS: atom_id res chain seq x y z
N MET A 1 -8.81 6.10 17.16
CA MET A 1 -9.43 6.18 15.81
C MET A 1 -8.62 5.33 14.84
N LYS A 2 -9.30 4.49 14.11
CA LYS A 2 -8.63 3.55 13.22
C LYS A 2 -8.74 3.95 11.76
N TYR A 3 -7.64 3.80 11.04
CA TYR A 3 -7.51 4.13 9.63
C TYR A 3 -6.72 3.05 8.91
N LEU A 4 -7.00 2.87 7.62
CA LEU A 4 -6.14 2.10 6.73
C LEU A 4 -5.32 3.05 5.87
N ILE A 5 -4.04 2.73 5.75
CA ILE A 5 -3.18 3.24 4.68
C ILE A 5 -3.25 2.18 3.57
N LEU A 6 -3.73 2.57 2.41
CA LEU A 6 -3.81 1.69 1.24
C LEU A 6 -2.76 2.14 0.23
N ILE A 7 -1.91 1.21 -0.18
CA ILE A 7 -0.82 1.50 -1.11
C ILE A 7 -1.22 1.00 -2.49
N HIS A 8 -1.41 1.92 -3.43
CA HIS A 8 -1.70 1.61 -4.83
C HIS A 8 -0.42 1.81 -5.63
N SER A 9 -0.07 0.82 -6.44
CA SER A 9 1.17 0.83 -7.18
C SER A 9 1.09 -0.08 -8.41
N ASN A 10 2.04 0.08 -9.31
CA ASN A 10 2.19 -0.82 -10.44
C ASN A 10 3.68 -1.20 -10.61
N PRO A 11 4.21 -1.97 -9.66
CA PRO A 11 5.59 -2.43 -9.77
C PRO A 11 5.73 -3.45 -10.89
N GLN A 12 6.81 -3.35 -11.66
CA GLN A 12 7.12 -4.27 -12.76
C GLN A 12 8.62 -4.58 -12.78
N PRO A 13 9.03 -5.84 -12.49
CA PRO A 13 8.17 -6.93 -12.01
C PRO A 13 7.57 -6.62 -10.65
N TRP A 14 6.50 -7.34 -10.29
CA TRP A 14 5.86 -7.13 -8.99
C TRP A 14 6.85 -7.44 -7.87
N GLY A 15 7.00 -6.53 -6.95
CA GLY A 15 7.93 -6.67 -5.83
C GLY A 15 7.70 -5.61 -4.77
N HIS A 16 8.32 -5.83 -3.61
CA HIS A 16 8.28 -4.93 -2.46
C HIS A 16 9.69 -4.65 -1.97
N PRO A 17 10.00 -3.41 -1.58
CA PRO A 17 9.14 -2.22 -1.61
C PRO A 17 8.75 -1.85 -3.04
N THR A 18 7.47 -1.53 -3.22
CA THR A 18 6.89 -1.37 -4.55
C THR A 18 7.57 -0.29 -5.38
N PHE A 19 7.94 0.83 -4.77
CA PHE A 19 8.48 1.96 -5.53
C PHE A 19 9.81 1.65 -6.21
N ASP A 20 10.60 0.69 -5.71
CA ASP A 20 11.84 0.27 -6.35
C ASP A 20 11.59 -0.32 -7.75
N PHE A 21 10.37 -0.79 -8.00
CA PHE A 21 9.97 -1.46 -9.23
C PHE A 21 9.02 -0.63 -10.09
N THR A 22 8.73 0.62 -9.70
CA THR A 22 7.97 1.54 -10.53
C THR A 22 8.91 2.31 -11.46
N GLU A 23 8.36 2.88 -12.53
CA GLU A 23 9.13 3.71 -13.45
C GLU A 23 9.77 4.89 -12.73
N GLU A 24 9.00 5.60 -11.92
CA GLU A 24 9.45 6.75 -11.16
C GLU A 24 10.49 6.37 -10.11
N GLY A 25 10.30 5.23 -9.45
CA GLY A 25 11.25 4.72 -8.47
C GLY A 25 12.58 4.37 -9.11
N ARG A 26 12.56 3.72 -10.26
CA ARG A 26 13.80 3.40 -10.99
C ARG A 26 14.52 4.65 -11.50
N ALA A 27 13.80 5.72 -11.77
CA ALA A 27 14.38 7.00 -12.17
C ALA A 27 14.99 7.76 -10.99
N THR A 28 14.71 7.35 -9.76
CA THR A 28 15.27 7.93 -8.55
C THR A 28 16.70 7.37 -8.31
N PRO A 29 17.69 8.21 -7.99
CA PRO A 29 19.05 7.73 -7.73
C PRO A 29 19.09 6.66 -6.63
N VAL A 30 19.95 5.66 -6.78
CA VAL A 30 20.06 4.50 -5.88
C VAL A 30 20.29 4.96 -4.43
N ALA A 31 21.20 5.89 -4.20
CA ALA A 31 21.51 6.39 -2.86
C ALA A 31 20.28 7.03 -2.19
N GLU A 32 19.47 7.74 -2.97
CA GLU A 32 18.24 8.34 -2.47
C GLU A 32 17.18 7.28 -2.15
N ARG A 33 17.03 6.25 -3.00
CA ARG A 33 16.12 5.13 -2.73
C ARG A 33 16.51 4.38 -1.46
N GLU A 34 17.80 4.14 -1.25
CA GLU A 34 18.32 3.49 -0.04
C GLU A 34 17.99 4.31 1.20
N ARG A 35 18.15 5.64 1.12
CA ARG A 35 17.80 6.54 2.22
C ARG A 35 16.31 6.50 2.51
N MET A 36 15.47 6.53 1.48
CA MET A 36 14.02 6.48 1.63
C MET A 36 13.56 5.15 2.26
N ASN A 37 14.13 4.03 1.83
CA ASN A 37 13.83 2.72 2.40
C ASN A 37 14.23 2.64 3.88
N LYS A 38 15.39 3.19 4.22
CA LYS A 38 15.85 3.24 5.61
C LYS A 38 14.92 4.10 6.47
N GLU A 39 14.56 5.27 5.99
CA GLU A 39 13.62 6.15 6.69
C GLU A 39 12.26 5.50 6.88
N PHE A 40 11.79 4.76 5.88
CA PHE A 40 10.54 4.02 5.96
C PHE A 40 10.58 2.94 7.05
N GLU A 41 11.64 2.15 7.11
CA GLU A 41 11.82 1.13 8.16
C GLU A 41 11.87 1.76 9.55
N GLU A 42 12.59 2.86 9.69
CA GLU A 42 12.68 3.62 10.95
C GLU A 42 11.30 4.15 11.37
N MET A 43 10.51 4.64 10.41
CA MET A 43 9.15 5.10 10.64
C MET A 43 8.25 3.98 11.14
N LEU A 44 8.29 2.81 10.51
CA LEU A 44 7.49 1.66 10.92
C LEU A 44 7.82 1.24 12.35
N THR A 45 9.10 1.24 12.72
CA THR A 45 9.56 0.93 14.08
C THR A 45 9.01 1.97 15.07
N GLU A 46 9.15 3.24 14.74
CA GLU A 46 8.65 4.35 15.56
C GLU A 46 7.13 4.23 15.81
N LEU A 47 6.36 4.00 14.75
CA LEU A 47 4.91 3.89 14.85
C LEU A 47 4.48 2.65 15.62
N SER A 48 5.20 1.54 15.46
CA SER A 48 4.93 0.30 16.21
C SER A 48 5.19 0.49 17.69
N GLU A 49 6.30 1.11 18.05
CA GLU A 49 6.64 1.40 19.45
C GLU A 49 5.66 2.36 20.10
N ALA A 50 5.13 3.31 19.34
CA ALA A 50 4.11 4.24 19.82
C ALA A 50 2.72 3.61 19.92
N GLY A 51 2.53 2.38 19.45
CA GLY A 51 1.24 1.71 19.42
C GLY A 51 0.30 2.22 18.33
N GLU A 52 0.81 3.01 17.39
CA GLU A 52 0.01 3.56 16.31
C GLU A 52 -0.08 2.63 15.10
N LEU A 53 0.94 1.83 14.85
CA LEU A 53 0.91 0.81 13.80
C LEU A 53 0.46 -0.53 14.39
N ILE A 54 -0.71 -0.99 13.97
CA ILE A 54 -1.30 -2.24 14.48
C ILE A 54 -0.85 -3.43 13.65
N SER A 55 -0.92 -3.32 12.33
CA SER A 55 -0.54 -4.40 11.41
C SER A 55 -0.34 -3.86 10.01
N GLY A 56 0.24 -4.68 9.15
CA GLY A 56 0.40 -4.38 7.74
C GLY A 56 0.71 -5.63 6.95
N GLN A 57 0.33 -5.64 5.67
CA GLN A 57 0.59 -6.76 4.78
C GLN A 57 0.93 -6.26 3.39
N ALA A 58 1.94 -6.86 2.80
CA ALA A 58 2.25 -6.73 1.38
C ALA A 58 1.39 -7.74 0.62
N LEU A 59 0.85 -7.33 -0.51
CA LEU A 59 0.03 -8.19 -1.36
C LEU A 59 0.81 -8.67 -2.58
N GLY A 60 0.48 -9.85 -3.06
CA GLY A 60 1.01 -10.38 -4.31
C GLY A 60 0.42 -9.68 -5.54
N PRO A 61 0.85 -10.08 -6.75
CA PRO A 61 0.41 -9.43 -7.98
C PRO A 61 -1.11 -9.47 -8.17
N ALA A 62 -1.67 -8.35 -8.62
CA ALA A 62 -3.10 -8.26 -8.91
C ALA A 62 -3.54 -9.29 -9.97
N ALA A 63 -2.64 -9.66 -10.89
CA ALA A 63 -2.91 -10.68 -11.90
C ALA A 63 -3.17 -12.08 -11.31
N ASP A 64 -2.67 -12.34 -10.09
CA ASP A 64 -2.88 -13.62 -9.41
C ASP A 64 -4.19 -13.66 -8.60
N ALA A 65 -4.93 -12.54 -8.58
CA ALA A 65 -6.20 -12.48 -7.86
C ALA A 65 -7.26 -13.35 -8.52
N LYS A 66 -8.18 -13.85 -7.70
CA LYS A 66 -9.39 -14.54 -8.16
C LYS A 66 -10.59 -13.68 -7.77
N ILE A 67 -11.52 -13.51 -8.69
CA ILE A 67 -12.68 -12.63 -8.50
C ILE A 67 -13.95 -13.48 -8.49
N TYR A 68 -14.77 -13.31 -7.49
CA TYR A 68 -15.99 -14.07 -7.31
C TYR A 68 -17.20 -13.15 -7.36
N ARG A 69 -18.23 -13.54 -8.14
CA ARG A 69 -19.47 -12.77 -8.25
C ARG A 69 -20.67 -13.71 -8.20
N LEU A 70 -21.79 -13.19 -7.75
CA LEU A 70 -23.08 -13.88 -7.84
C LEU A 70 -23.86 -13.23 -9.00
N LYS A 71 -24.15 -14.02 -10.03
CA LYS A 71 -24.92 -13.58 -11.19
C LYS A 71 -26.02 -14.57 -11.50
N GLY A 72 -27.28 -14.11 -11.54
CA GLY A 72 -28.43 -14.96 -11.82
C GLY A 72 -28.56 -16.14 -10.87
N GLY A 73 -28.22 -15.95 -9.59
CA GLY A 73 -28.22 -16.98 -8.58
C GLY A 73 -27.05 -17.95 -8.64
N ARG A 74 -26.05 -17.70 -9.51
CA ARG A 74 -24.87 -18.55 -9.69
C ARG A 74 -23.62 -17.85 -9.21
N ARG A 75 -22.75 -18.61 -8.52
CA ARG A 75 -21.42 -18.14 -8.11
C ARG A 75 -20.44 -18.34 -9.26
N ILE A 76 -19.82 -17.25 -9.69
CA ILE A 76 -18.90 -17.24 -10.83
C ILE A 76 -17.52 -16.79 -10.33
N ALA A 77 -16.48 -17.55 -10.71
CA ALA A 77 -15.09 -17.19 -10.42
C ALA A 77 -14.40 -16.81 -11.72
N THR A 78 -13.66 -15.71 -11.70
CA THR A 78 -12.83 -15.28 -12.83
C THR A 78 -11.45 -14.93 -12.35
N ASP A 79 -10.48 -14.92 -13.27
CA ASP A 79 -9.14 -14.46 -12.96
C ASP A 79 -9.11 -12.93 -12.82
N GLY A 80 -8.24 -12.45 -11.90
CA GLY A 80 -7.97 -11.02 -11.77
C GLY A 80 -7.12 -10.48 -12.92
N PRO A 81 -6.85 -9.19 -12.87
CA PRO A 81 -7.17 -8.27 -11.78
C PRO A 81 -8.67 -7.94 -11.68
N TYR A 82 -9.05 -7.37 -10.54
CA TYR A 82 -10.44 -6.96 -10.30
C TYR A 82 -10.94 -5.97 -11.36
N ALA A 83 -10.08 -5.04 -11.74
CA ALA A 83 -10.36 -4.05 -12.77
C ALA A 83 -9.08 -3.69 -13.51
N GLU A 84 -9.21 -3.28 -14.78
CA GLU A 84 -8.10 -2.70 -15.51
C GLU A 84 -7.83 -1.31 -14.93
N ALA A 85 -6.61 -1.10 -14.47
CA ALA A 85 -6.20 0.15 -13.82
C ALA A 85 -4.72 0.38 -14.01
N LYS A 86 -4.31 1.65 -13.93
CA LYS A 86 -2.90 2.02 -13.99
C LYS A 86 -2.15 1.53 -12.77
N GLU A 87 -2.83 1.52 -11.61
CA GLU A 87 -2.28 1.06 -10.33
C GLU A 87 -3.22 0.05 -9.70
N HIS A 88 -2.66 -0.83 -8.88
CA HIS A 88 -3.41 -1.85 -8.15
C HIS A 88 -3.06 -1.79 -6.68
N LEU A 89 -3.97 -2.27 -5.83
CA LEU A 89 -3.71 -2.35 -4.41
C LEU A 89 -2.55 -3.32 -4.16
N ALA A 90 -1.48 -2.81 -3.60
CA ALA A 90 -0.24 -3.55 -3.39
C ALA A 90 0.03 -3.87 -1.92
N GLY A 91 -0.66 -3.22 -1.00
CA GLY A 91 -0.47 -3.46 0.41
C GLY A 91 -1.30 -2.52 1.26
N PHE A 92 -1.31 -2.78 2.55
CA PHE A 92 -2.03 -1.91 3.48
C PHE A 92 -1.38 -1.93 4.86
N PHE A 93 -1.68 -0.89 5.64
CA PHE A 93 -1.30 -0.80 7.05
C PHE A 93 -2.51 -0.32 7.84
N LEU A 94 -2.73 -0.94 9.00
CA LEU A 94 -3.79 -0.54 9.93
C LEU A 94 -3.19 0.34 11.02
N LEU A 95 -3.75 1.52 11.18
CA LEU A 95 -3.34 2.50 12.19
C LEU A 95 -4.39 2.64 13.27
N ASP A 96 -3.94 2.91 14.50
CA ASP A 96 -4.79 3.37 15.59
C ASP A 96 -4.16 4.65 16.15
N VAL A 97 -4.79 5.78 15.91
CA VAL A 97 -4.24 7.11 16.18
C VAL A 97 -5.21 7.98 16.98
N ALA A 98 -4.69 9.04 17.57
CA ALA A 98 -5.47 9.92 18.43
C ALA A 98 -6.41 10.84 17.65
N SER A 99 -6.10 11.16 16.38
CA SER A 99 -6.85 12.14 15.60
C SER A 99 -6.71 11.88 14.10
N GLN A 100 -7.61 12.48 13.31
CA GLN A 100 -7.52 12.46 11.86
C GLN A 100 -6.25 13.19 11.37
N GLU A 101 -5.92 14.30 12.00
CA GLU A 101 -4.71 15.07 11.66
C GLU A 101 -3.45 14.23 11.82
N ARG A 102 -3.40 13.39 12.86
CA ARG A 102 -2.28 12.48 13.05
C ARG A 102 -2.24 11.42 11.97
N ALA A 103 -3.40 10.86 11.60
CA ALA A 103 -3.48 9.88 10.50
C ALA A 103 -2.99 10.48 9.18
N GLU A 104 -3.40 11.70 8.87
CA GLU A 104 -2.97 12.41 7.65
C GLU A 104 -1.47 12.67 7.63
N ALA A 105 -0.91 13.09 8.77
CA ALA A 105 0.54 13.31 8.88
C ALA A 105 1.32 12.01 8.64
N ILE A 106 0.83 10.90 9.16
CA ILE A 106 1.43 9.58 8.91
C ILE A 106 1.30 9.19 7.44
N ALA A 107 0.12 9.39 6.83
CA ALA A 107 -0.11 9.05 5.43
C ALA A 107 0.86 9.79 4.50
N GLU A 108 1.14 11.06 4.76
CA GLU A 108 2.12 11.82 3.98
C GLU A 108 3.51 11.17 4.02
N ARG A 109 3.89 10.59 5.14
CA ARG A 109 5.19 9.92 5.31
C ARG A 109 5.29 8.59 4.56
N PHE A 110 4.17 8.01 4.13
CA PHE A 110 4.14 6.80 3.32
C PHE A 110 4.35 7.08 1.83
N THR A 111 4.28 8.33 1.40
CA THR A 111 4.43 8.65 -0.02
C THR A 111 5.83 8.33 -0.53
N SER A 112 5.90 7.83 -1.75
CA SER A 112 7.15 7.49 -2.42
C SER A 112 6.96 7.59 -3.94
N PRO A 113 8.06 7.70 -4.71
CA PRO A 113 7.94 7.82 -6.16
C PRO A 113 7.22 6.63 -6.79
N GLY A 114 6.16 6.89 -7.54
CA GLY A 114 5.41 5.89 -8.28
C GLY A 114 4.30 5.20 -7.50
N ASP A 115 4.19 5.43 -6.20
CA ASP A 115 3.11 4.87 -5.38
C ASP A 115 2.07 5.95 -5.05
N THR A 116 0.82 5.55 -4.94
CA THR A 116 -0.27 6.42 -4.50
C THR A 116 -0.79 5.91 -3.16
N ILE A 117 -0.92 6.80 -2.21
CA ILE A 117 -1.34 6.47 -0.85
C ILE A 117 -2.76 6.96 -0.62
N GLU A 118 -3.62 6.06 -0.19
CA GLU A 118 -5.00 6.38 0.18
C GLU A 118 -5.16 6.18 1.68
N LEU A 119 -5.71 7.18 2.36
CA LEU A 119 -6.06 7.09 3.77
C LEU A 119 -7.57 6.90 3.88
N ARG A 120 -8.00 5.82 4.53
CA ARG A 120 -9.42 5.49 4.65
C ARG A 120 -9.80 5.21 6.10
N PRO A 121 -10.79 5.91 6.66
CA PRO A 121 -11.24 5.61 8.02
C PRO A 121 -11.97 4.27 8.08
N LEU A 122 -11.82 3.56 9.21
CA LEU A 122 -12.65 2.41 9.50
C LEU A 122 -13.99 2.89 10.09
N MET A 123 -15.01 2.08 9.90
CA MET A 123 -16.33 2.33 10.47
C MET A 123 -16.36 2.04 11.97
#